data_47479838cd4adda18ce5f90abeba7430
#
_entry.id   47479838cd4adda18ce5f90abeba7430
#
_cell.length_a   1.000
_cell.length_b   1.000
_cell.length_c   1.000
_cell.angle_alpha   90.00
_cell.angle_beta   90.00
_cell.angle_gamma   90.00
#
_symmetry.space_group_name_H-M   'P 1'
#
loop_
_entity.id
_entity.type
_entity.pdbx_description
1 polymer ?
#
loop_
_entity_poly.entity_id
_entity_poly.type
_entity_poly.pdbx_seq_one_letter_code
_entity_poly.pdbx_strand_id
1 'polypeptide(L)'
;MIQRDRLVNDFEAMSKLTAPGEGINRLAFTDADWAGRQYIMDRMVDAGLTVETDGFGNVIGYKLGKNPELPVVMVGSHTDSVPNGGNYDGVVGVLSAIEAVRSMNDDGFDHDHTIAVVSFMCEESGRFGDSTLGSKAMHGELTVQDLHRLTDKQGTSLYEVLKNRNLNPDEIEQVEYKRPVKSFTEIHIEQGKVLEHEQKRIGIVTGIAAPERFYVTIRGNADHSGATPMNLRHDALCGASKIILGIEEIAAMQEEPPVVGTVGIVEVTPGAMNVIPGVVKLGVDIRSISEAARNSVVTLVKEFIDVTAEKRGLSYTIEPVAQDHPVAMHPAMIREIEEVVTSLGVEYMALPSGAGHDAMHWADDVPTGMIFIPCLDGISHNPAEFAEMDDIVMGAEVLDNVLRKLSLEDTKLV
;
A
#
# COMPACT_ATOMS: atom_id res chain seq x y z
N MET A 1 -6.58 -21.24 -18.51
CA MET A 1 -5.57 -21.66 -17.48
C MET A 1 -4.38 -20.72 -17.51
N ILE A 2 -3.92 -20.23 -16.36
CA ILE A 2 -2.78 -19.33 -16.22
C ILE A 2 -1.50 -19.94 -16.81
N GLN A 3 -0.80 -19.18 -17.63
CA GLN A 3 0.42 -19.63 -18.32
C GLN A 3 1.66 -19.06 -17.62
N ARG A 4 2.36 -19.92 -16.88
CA ARG A 4 3.56 -19.56 -16.12
C ARG A 4 4.63 -18.83 -16.96
N ASP A 5 4.86 -19.31 -18.18
CA ASP A 5 5.91 -18.74 -19.05
C ASP A 5 5.59 -17.31 -19.50
N ARG A 6 4.29 -16.96 -19.67
CA ARG A 6 3.89 -15.58 -19.98
C ARG A 6 4.19 -14.64 -18.80
N LEU A 7 3.85 -15.05 -17.57
CA LEU A 7 4.16 -14.28 -16.37
C LEU A 7 5.67 -14.09 -16.20
N VAL A 8 6.46 -15.18 -16.30
CA VAL A 8 7.93 -15.10 -16.24
C VAL A 8 8.48 -14.07 -17.22
N ASN A 9 8.05 -14.15 -18.49
CA ASN A 9 8.52 -13.23 -19.53
C ASN A 9 8.12 -11.77 -19.23
N ASP A 10 6.90 -11.54 -18.73
CA ASP A 10 6.41 -10.20 -18.41
C ASP A 10 7.16 -9.62 -17.19
N PHE A 11 7.41 -10.40 -16.12
CA PHE A 11 8.23 -9.97 -14.99
C PHE A 11 9.67 -9.68 -15.37
N GLU A 12 10.30 -10.53 -16.22
CA GLU A 12 11.65 -10.28 -16.73
C GLU A 12 11.72 -9.02 -17.61
N ALA A 13 10.70 -8.74 -18.37
CA ALA A 13 10.63 -7.53 -19.19
C ALA A 13 10.48 -6.29 -18.30
N MET A 14 9.55 -6.32 -17.33
CA MET A 14 9.32 -5.22 -16.39
C MET A 14 10.55 -4.92 -15.52
N SER A 15 11.32 -5.94 -15.11
CA SER A 15 12.54 -5.74 -14.31
C SER A 15 13.63 -4.94 -15.03
N LYS A 16 13.61 -4.91 -16.36
CA LYS A 16 14.56 -4.15 -17.18
C LYS A 16 14.16 -2.68 -17.38
N LEU A 17 12.90 -2.34 -17.08
CA LEU A 17 12.34 -1.00 -17.20
C LEU A 17 12.53 -0.24 -15.88
N THR A 18 13.77 0.14 -15.60
CA THR A 18 14.22 0.78 -14.37
C THR A 18 15.30 1.83 -14.67
N ALA A 19 15.37 2.88 -13.85
CA ALA A 19 16.49 3.80 -13.87
C ALA A 19 17.75 3.16 -13.23
N PRO A 20 18.97 3.66 -13.53
CA PRO A 20 20.19 3.13 -12.91
C PRO A 20 20.16 3.20 -11.40
N GLY A 21 20.67 2.16 -10.73
CA GLY A 21 20.73 2.05 -9.27
C GLY A 21 20.72 0.58 -8.84
N GLU A 22 20.61 0.35 -7.53
CA GLU A 22 20.33 -0.96 -6.97
C GLU A 22 18.82 -1.21 -7.04
N GLY A 23 18.42 -2.46 -7.31
CA GLY A 23 17.01 -2.85 -7.40
C GLY A 23 16.23 -2.12 -8.51
N ILE A 24 14.95 -1.93 -8.27
CA ILE A 24 14.04 -1.23 -9.19
C ILE A 24 13.90 0.23 -8.78
N ASN A 25 14.11 1.12 -9.76
CA ASN A 25 13.96 2.56 -9.63
C ASN A 25 13.00 3.08 -10.69
N ARG A 26 11.75 2.74 -10.57
CA ARG A 26 10.64 3.11 -11.46
C ARG A 26 9.71 4.10 -10.76
N LEU A 27 10.30 5.23 -10.28
CA LEU A 27 9.53 6.24 -9.57
C LEU A 27 8.47 6.85 -10.48
N ALA A 28 7.31 7.09 -9.92
CA ALA A 28 6.15 7.64 -10.63
C ALA A 28 6.49 8.84 -11.53
N PHE A 29 5.97 8.82 -12.75
CA PHE A 29 6.17 9.83 -13.79
C PHE A 29 7.62 10.02 -14.27
N THR A 30 8.57 9.16 -13.92
CA THR A 30 9.91 9.16 -14.53
C THR A 30 9.89 8.51 -15.92
N ASP A 31 11.01 8.58 -16.66
CA ASP A 31 11.10 7.91 -17.97
C ASP A 31 11.05 6.39 -17.83
N ALA A 32 11.59 5.84 -16.74
CA ALA A 32 11.50 4.41 -16.44
C ALA A 32 10.07 3.97 -16.18
N ASP A 33 9.31 4.75 -15.41
CA ASP A 33 7.90 4.52 -15.15
C ASP A 33 7.07 4.65 -16.44
N TRP A 34 7.34 5.67 -17.24
CA TRP A 34 6.66 5.87 -18.53
C TRP A 34 6.89 4.73 -19.50
N ALA A 35 8.11 4.15 -19.49
CA ALA A 35 8.43 2.95 -20.28
C ALA A 35 7.71 1.70 -19.73
N GLY A 36 7.67 1.53 -18.41
CA GLY A 36 6.91 0.45 -17.75
C GLY A 36 5.42 0.53 -18.07
N ARG A 37 4.85 1.72 -17.97
CA ARG A 37 3.46 2.00 -18.31
C ARG A 37 3.16 1.69 -19.79
N GLN A 38 4.04 2.06 -20.72
CA GLN A 38 3.87 1.70 -22.13
C GLN A 38 3.89 0.20 -22.33
N TYR A 39 4.79 -0.51 -21.65
CA TYR A 39 4.83 -1.97 -21.70
C TYR A 39 3.50 -2.59 -21.22
N ILE A 40 2.92 -2.10 -20.12
CA ILE A 40 1.62 -2.56 -19.63
C ILE A 40 0.51 -2.30 -20.66
N MET A 41 0.47 -1.12 -21.27
CA MET A 41 -0.49 -0.81 -22.32
C MET A 41 -0.38 -1.80 -23.50
N ASP A 42 0.84 -2.10 -23.93
CA ASP A 42 1.09 -3.07 -25.01
C ASP A 42 0.61 -4.47 -24.62
N ARG A 43 0.85 -4.90 -23.37
CA ARG A 43 0.37 -6.21 -22.87
C ARG A 43 -1.14 -6.28 -22.76
N MET A 44 -1.80 -5.18 -22.36
CA MET A 44 -3.26 -5.09 -22.35
C MET A 44 -3.84 -5.20 -23.78
N VAL A 45 -3.24 -4.48 -24.74
CA VAL A 45 -3.65 -4.59 -26.17
C VAL A 45 -3.46 -6.01 -26.70
N ASP A 46 -2.32 -6.64 -26.44
CA ASP A 46 -2.04 -8.03 -26.83
C ASP A 46 -3.01 -9.04 -26.17
N ALA A 47 -3.52 -8.71 -24.98
CA ALA A 47 -4.56 -9.48 -24.32
C ALA A 47 -5.98 -9.18 -24.87
N GLY A 48 -6.11 -8.35 -25.90
CA GLY A 48 -7.36 -8.01 -26.55
C GLY A 48 -8.22 -7.00 -25.77
N LEU A 49 -7.61 -6.23 -24.87
CA LEU A 49 -8.27 -5.14 -24.16
C LEU A 49 -8.30 -3.86 -25.01
N THR A 50 -9.39 -3.10 -24.87
CA THR A 50 -9.42 -1.71 -25.35
C THR A 50 -8.80 -0.84 -24.27
N VAL A 51 -7.69 -0.18 -24.57
CA VAL A 51 -6.88 0.56 -23.60
C VAL A 51 -7.14 2.06 -23.70
N GLU A 52 -7.36 2.69 -22.58
CA GLU A 52 -7.43 4.15 -22.43
C GLU A 52 -6.54 4.63 -21.27
N THR A 53 -6.27 5.92 -21.27
CA THR A 53 -5.52 6.60 -20.21
C THR A 53 -6.35 7.77 -19.72
N ASP A 54 -6.50 7.89 -18.41
CA ASP A 54 -7.16 9.04 -17.81
C ASP A 54 -6.24 10.29 -17.75
N GLY A 55 -6.81 11.40 -17.29
CA GLY A 55 -6.09 12.67 -17.19
C GLY A 55 -4.99 12.74 -16.14
N PHE A 56 -4.93 11.78 -15.19
CA PHE A 56 -3.85 11.66 -14.21
C PHE A 56 -2.72 10.74 -14.70
N GLY A 57 -3.03 9.83 -15.62
CA GLY A 57 -2.08 8.88 -16.17
C GLY A 57 -2.36 7.43 -15.79
N ASN A 58 -3.45 7.13 -15.10
CA ASN A 58 -3.87 5.74 -14.91
C ASN A 58 -4.13 5.08 -16.26
N VAL A 59 -3.77 3.80 -16.39
CA VAL A 59 -4.05 3.00 -17.60
C VAL A 59 -5.19 2.05 -17.29
N ILE A 60 -6.22 2.05 -18.14
CA ILE A 60 -7.39 1.20 -17.98
C ILE A 60 -7.61 0.39 -19.26
N GLY A 61 -7.59 -0.93 -19.13
CA GLY A 61 -7.87 -1.86 -20.22
C GLY A 61 -9.24 -2.53 -20.04
N TYR A 62 -10.13 -2.43 -21.02
CA TYR A 62 -11.48 -3.01 -20.96
C TYR A 62 -11.60 -4.26 -21.84
N LYS A 63 -12.07 -5.36 -21.24
CA LYS A 63 -12.61 -6.51 -21.91
C LYS A 63 -14.13 -6.43 -21.85
N LEU A 64 -14.77 -6.11 -22.98
CA LEU A 64 -16.22 -5.92 -23.03
C LEU A 64 -16.95 -7.23 -22.75
N GLY A 65 -17.90 -7.19 -21.83
CA GLY A 65 -18.86 -8.26 -21.58
C GLY A 65 -20.03 -8.24 -22.57
N LYS A 66 -20.92 -9.25 -22.49
CA LYS A 66 -22.13 -9.32 -23.32
C LYS A 66 -23.07 -8.14 -23.07
N ASN A 67 -23.11 -7.62 -21.85
CA ASN A 67 -23.94 -6.50 -21.42
C ASN A 67 -23.07 -5.32 -20.96
N PRO A 68 -22.59 -4.46 -21.88
CA PRO A 68 -21.68 -3.36 -21.52
C PRO A 68 -22.32 -2.28 -20.63
N GLU A 69 -23.64 -2.30 -20.45
CA GLU A 69 -24.39 -1.39 -19.56
C GLU A 69 -24.36 -1.85 -18.09
N LEU A 70 -23.97 -3.10 -17.82
CA LEU A 70 -23.82 -3.60 -16.46
C LEU A 70 -22.62 -2.94 -15.77
N PRO A 71 -22.63 -2.81 -14.42
CA PRO A 71 -21.49 -2.33 -13.67
C PRO A 71 -20.22 -3.12 -13.96
N VAL A 72 -19.09 -2.47 -13.97
CA VAL A 72 -17.78 -3.06 -14.34
C VAL A 72 -17.25 -3.92 -13.19
N VAL A 73 -16.66 -5.08 -13.50
CA VAL A 73 -15.79 -5.81 -12.57
C VAL A 73 -14.37 -5.29 -12.76
N MET A 74 -13.85 -4.60 -11.76
CA MET A 74 -12.56 -3.93 -11.83
C MET A 74 -11.50 -4.72 -11.05
N VAL A 75 -10.29 -4.76 -11.60
CA VAL A 75 -9.12 -5.40 -11.02
C VAL A 75 -7.88 -4.58 -11.34
N GLY A 76 -6.96 -4.44 -10.42
CA GLY A 76 -5.73 -3.70 -10.71
C GLY A 76 -4.84 -3.53 -9.50
N SER A 77 -3.74 -2.86 -9.72
CA SER A 77 -2.71 -2.42 -8.78
C SER A 77 -1.83 -1.38 -9.49
N HIS A 78 -0.60 -1.17 -9.04
CA HIS A 78 0.34 -0.21 -9.60
C HIS A 78 1.58 -0.87 -10.22
N THR A 79 2.44 -0.06 -10.87
CA THR A 79 3.72 -0.50 -11.41
C THR A 79 4.88 0.42 -11.09
N ASP A 80 4.63 1.58 -10.50
CA ASP A 80 5.69 2.44 -9.96
C ASP A 80 6.31 1.80 -8.71
N SER A 81 7.50 2.22 -8.33
CA SER A 81 8.25 1.68 -7.20
C SER A 81 8.81 2.77 -6.31
N VAL A 82 9.14 2.43 -5.06
CA VAL A 82 10.06 3.24 -4.23
C VAL A 82 11.46 3.26 -4.84
N PRO A 83 12.35 4.20 -4.42
CA PRO A 83 13.77 4.12 -4.76
C PRO A 83 14.40 2.82 -4.26
N ASN A 84 15.16 2.15 -5.11
CA ASN A 84 15.80 0.86 -4.82
C ASN A 84 14.80 -0.20 -4.32
N GLY A 85 13.61 -0.23 -4.91
CA GLY A 85 12.55 -1.18 -4.59
C GLY A 85 12.77 -2.57 -5.19
N GLY A 86 11.75 -3.41 -5.07
CA GLY A 86 11.68 -4.73 -5.67
C GLY A 86 10.95 -4.76 -7.01
N ASN A 87 10.79 -5.96 -7.57
CA ASN A 87 10.18 -6.15 -8.88
C ASN A 87 8.75 -6.71 -8.81
N TYR A 88 8.21 -6.93 -7.63
CA TYR A 88 6.94 -7.65 -7.44
C TYR A 88 5.85 -6.78 -6.84
N ASP A 89 6.23 -5.83 -6.00
CA ASP A 89 5.35 -4.86 -5.36
C ASP A 89 4.49 -4.13 -6.39
N GLY A 90 3.16 -4.23 -6.26
CA GLY A 90 2.16 -3.73 -7.22
C GLY A 90 2.17 -4.44 -8.58
N VAL A 91 3.35 -4.70 -9.15
CA VAL A 91 3.53 -5.34 -10.47
C VAL A 91 2.83 -6.69 -10.53
N VAL A 92 2.84 -7.46 -9.44
CA VAL A 92 2.11 -8.73 -9.33
C VAL A 92 0.64 -8.54 -9.66
N GLY A 93 0.01 -7.49 -9.14
CA GLY A 93 -1.41 -7.23 -9.32
C GLY A 93 -1.77 -6.96 -10.78
N VAL A 94 -1.01 -6.07 -11.42
CA VAL A 94 -1.28 -5.68 -12.81
C VAL A 94 -1.01 -6.83 -13.78
N LEU A 95 0.13 -7.53 -13.66
CA LEU A 95 0.48 -8.62 -14.56
C LEU A 95 -0.43 -9.84 -14.37
N SER A 96 -0.82 -10.17 -13.13
CA SER A 96 -1.76 -11.25 -12.85
C SER A 96 -3.15 -10.95 -13.43
N ALA A 97 -3.61 -9.70 -13.37
CA ALA A 97 -4.88 -9.29 -13.95
C ALA A 97 -4.88 -9.41 -15.49
N ILE A 98 -3.79 -8.98 -16.14
CA ILE A 98 -3.63 -9.14 -17.59
C ILE A 98 -3.61 -10.63 -17.97
N GLU A 99 -2.88 -11.45 -17.20
CA GLU A 99 -2.79 -12.90 -17.47
C GLU A 99 -4.14 -13.61 -17.24
N ALA A 100 -4.93 -13.20 -16.24
CA ALA A 100 -6.29 -13.70 -16.05
C ALA A 100 -7.17 -13.44 -17.28
N VAL A 101 -7.08 -12.24 -17.86
CA VAL A 101 -7.80 -11.92 -19.13
C VAL A 101 -7.31 -12.79 -20.28
N ARG A 102 -5.98 -13.02 -20.40
CA ARG A 102 -5.43 -13.93 -21.43
C ARG A 102 -5.95 -15.36 -21.24
N SER A 103 -5.99 -15.85 -19.99
CA SER A 103 -6.54 -17.16 -19.64
C SER A 103 -8.00 -17.30 -20.06
N MET A 104 -8.81 -16.29 -19.79
CA MET A 104 -10.21 -16.27 -20.23
C MET A 104 -10.33 -16.30 -21.76
N ASN A 105 -9.47 -15.61 -22.50
CA ASN A 105 -9.44 -15.64 -23.95
C ASN A 105 -9.06 -17.03 -24.49
N ASP A 106 -8.02 -17.65 -23.91
CA ASP A 106 -7.55 -18.98 -24.31
C ASP A 106 -8.65 -20.04 -24.14
N ASP A 107 -9.46 -19.89 -23.09
CA ASP A 107 -10.58 -20.81 -22.79
C ASP A 107 -11.87 -20.45 -23.52
N GLY A 108 -11.92 -19.31 -24.22
CA GLY A 108 -13.15 -18.78 -24.84
C GLY A 108 -14.25 -18.48 -23.82
N PHE A 109 -13.88 -18.02 -22.63
CA PHE A 109 -14.82 -17.76 -21.55
C PHE A 109 -15.71 -16.55 -21.86
N ASP A 110 -17.02 -16.79 -21.86
CA ASP A 110 -18.05 -15.77 -22.04
C ASP A 110 -18.44 -15.17 -20.68
N HIS A 111 -18.50 -13.85 -20.61
CA HIS A 111 -18.87 -13.12 -19.39
C HIS A 111 -19.88 -12.00 -19.70
N ASP A 112 -20.66 -11.61 -18.70
CA ASP A 112 -21.76 -10.65 -18.85
C ASP A 112 -21.29 -9.22 -18.56
N HIS A 113 -20.57 -9.01 -17.44
CA HIS A 113 -20.01 -7.73 -17.06
C HIS A 113 -18.70 -7.42 -17.81
N THR A 114 -18.50 -6.16 -18.17
CA THR A 114 -17.19 -5.71 -18.65
C THR A 114 -16.14 -5.85 -17.52
N ILE A 115 -14.97 -6.40 -17.85
CA ILE A 115 -13.81 -6.46 -16.94
C ILE A 115 -12.91 -5.28 -17.25
N ALA A 116 -12.53 -4.50 -16.23
CA ALA A 116 -11.57 -3.41 -16.34
C ALA A 116 -10.29 -3.77 -15.57
N VAL A 117 -9.17 -3.83 -16.28
CA VAL A 117 -7.82 -3.98 -15.68
C VAL A 117 -7.20 -2.60 -15.55
N VAL A 118 -6.83 -2.21 -14.32
CA VAL A 118 -6.26 -0.89 -14.03
C VAL A 118 -4.81 -1.02 -13.59
N SER A 119 -3.94 -0.17 -14.18
CA SER A 119 -2.62 0.13 -13.63
C SER A 119 -2.66 1.55 -13.12
N PHE A 120 -2.73 1.70 -11.78
CA PHE A 120 -2.75 3.00 -11.14
C PHE A 120 -1.39 3.68 -11.25
N MET A 121 -1.42 5.00 -11.36
CA MET A 121 -0.24 5.84 -11.46
C MET A 121 0.10 6.41 -10.09
N CYS A 122 1.37 6.33 -9.67
CA CYS A 122 1.86 6.98 -8.47
C CYS A 122 1.17 6.48 -7.18
N GLU A 123 1.17 5.15 -6.99
CA GLU A 123 0.74 4.55 -5.74
C GLU A 123 1.76 4.83 -4.63
N GLU A 124 3.03 4.69 -4.95
CA GLU A 124 4.14 4.82 -4.03
C GLU A 124 4.44 6.27 -3.64
N SER A 125 4.60 6.48 -2.34
CA SER A 125 4.91 7.81 -1.78
C SER A 125 6.34 8.31 -2.07
N GLY A 126 7.18 7.48 -2.67
CA GLY A 126 8.62 7.70 -2.79
C GLY A 126 9.05 8.99 -3.49
N ARG A 127 8.22 9.56 -4.36
CA ARG A 127 8.50 10.78 -5.09
C ARG A 127 7.88 12.03 -4.47
N PHE A 128 6.61 12.00 -4.11
CA PHE A 128 5.85 13.20 -3.69
C PHE A 128 5.47 13.18 -2.20
N GLY A 129 5.83 12.15 -1.45
CA GLY A 129 5.57 12.05 -0.02
C GLY A 129 4.11 11.69 0.35
N ASP A 130 3.25 11.49 -0.65
CA ASP A 130 1.87 11.02 -0.51
C ASP A 130 1.66 9.82 -1.42
N SER A 131 0.82 8.87 -1.02
CA SER A 131 0.61 7.58 -1.69
C SER A 131 -0.76 7.48 -2.35
N THR A 132 -0.94 6.45 -3.19
CA THR A 132 -2.20 6.10 -3.83
C THR A 132 -2.82 7.25 -4.66
N LEU A 133 -1.96 8.12 -5.25
CA LEU A 133 -2.44 9.34 -5.92
C LEU A 133 -3.28 9.03 -7.17
N GLY A 134 -3.00 7.91 -7.85
CA GLY A 134 -3.77 7.48 -9.02
C GLY A 134 -5.19 7.08 -8.67
N SER A 135 -5.37 6.27 -7.65
CA SER A 135 -6.70 5.87 -7.18
C SER A 135 -7.44 7.05 -6.53
N LYS A 136 -6.77 7.92 -5.76
CA LYS A 136 -7.33 9.19 -5.29
C LYS A 136 -7.88 10.05 -6.43
N ALA A 137 -7.15 10.16 -7.54
CA ALA A 137 -7.60 10.89 -8.72
C ALA A 137 -8.86 10.27 -9.32
N MET A 138 -8.92 8.92 -9.43
CA MET A 138 -10.10 8.20 -9.93
C MET A 138 -11.33 8.33 -9.02
N HIS A 139 -11.12 8.64 -7.74
CA HIS A 139 -12.21 8.93 -6.78
C HIS A 139 -12.56 10.42 -6.66
N GLY A 140 -11.88 11.31 -7.42
CA GLY A 140 -12.13 12.74 -7.38
C GLY A 140 -11.66 13.40 -6.09
N GLU A 141 -10.72 12.79 -5.37
CA GLU A 141 -10.19 13.28 -4.09
C GLU A 141 -9.08 14.32 -4.27
N LEU A 142 -8.50 14.44 -5.47
CA LEU A 142 -7.43 15.40 -5.74
C LEU A 142 -7.95 16.71 -6.33
N THR A 143 -7.43 17.83 -5.82
CA THR A 143 -7.68 19.17 -6.34
C THR A 143 -6.43 19.73 -7.02
N VAL A 144 -6.60 20.76 -7.86
CA VAL A 144 -5.47 21.49 -8.45
C VAL A 144 -4.53 22.05 -7.38
N GLN A 145 -5.08 22.44 -6.21
CA GLN A 145 -4.27 22.91 -5.09
C GLN A 145 -3.36 21.81 -4.53
N ASP A 146 -3.85 20.57 -4.43
CA ASP A 146 -3.05 19.42 -3.99
C ASP A 146 -1.91 19.15 -4.97
N LEU A 147 -2.16 19.21 -6.27
CA LEU A 147 -1.13 19.04 -7.28
C LEU A 147 0.00 20.09 -7.18
N HIS A 148 -0.31 21.32 -6.76
CA HIS A 148 0.70 22.34 -6.51
C HIS A 148 1.45 22.13 -5.18
N ARG A 149 0.78 21.61 -4.16
CA ARG A 149 1.35 21.34 -2.82
C ARG A 149 2.31 20.16 -2.81
N LEU A 150 1.99 19.11 -3.56
CA LEU A 150 2.81 17.90 -3.65
C LEU A 150 4.03 18.16 -4.52
N THR A 151 5.22 18.10 -3.93
CA THR A 151 6.48 18.38 -4.63
C THR A 151 7.47 17.24 -4.45
N ASP A 152 8.30 17.02 -5.46
CA ASP A 152 9.43 16.09 -5.37
C ASP A 152 10.63 16.71 -4.61
N LYS A 153 11.68 15.92 -4.39
CA LYS A 153 12.90 16.37 -3.68
C LYS A 153 13.63 17.53 -4.35
N GLN A 154 13.38 17.80 -5.63
CA GLN A 154 13.90 18.92 -6.40
C GLN A 154 13.01 20.17 -6.30
N GLY A 155 11.87 20.07 -5.65
CA GLY A 155 10.89 21.14 -5.53
C GLY A 155 9.96 21.28 -6.74
N THR A 156 9.97 20.30 -7.67
CA THR A 156 9.04 20.27 -8.80
C THR A 156 7.68 19.78 -8.33
N SER A 157 6.64 20.55 -8.56
CA SER A 157 5.27 20.18 -8.19
C SER A 157 4.72 19.05 -9.07
N LEU A 158 3.81 18.26 -8.51
CA LEU A 158 3.09 17.23 -9.27
C LEU A 158 2.33 17.87 -10.46
N TYR A 159 1.80 19.09 -10.28
CA TYR A 159 1.18 19.87 -11.35
C TYR A 159 2.14 20.07 -12.56
N GLU A 160 3.39 20.48 -12.29
CA GLU A 160 4.41 20.66 -13.35
C GLU A 160 4.81 19.33 -13.98
N VAL A 161 4.90 18.26 -13.16
CA VAL A 161 5.23 16.92 -13.65
C VAL A 161 4.15 16.41 -14.60
N LEU A 162 2.86 16.56 -14.27
CA LEU A 162 1.76 16.20 -15.17
C LEU A 162 1.82 16.96 -16.49
N LYS A 163 2.05 18.27 -16.46
CA LYS A 163 2.22 19.09 -17.68
C LYS A 163 3.39 18.61 -18.54
N ASN A 164 4.52 18.26 -17.93
CA ASN A 164 5.70 17.77 -18.63
C ASN A 164 5.46 16.39 -19.30
N ARG A 165 4.46 15.63 -18.81
CA ARG A 165 3.98 14.38 -19.41
C ARG A 165 2.85 14.57 -20.41
N ASN A 166 2.53 15.82 -20.79
CA ASN A 166 1.41 16.19 -21.67
C ASN A 166 0.04 15.76 -21.14
N LEU A 167 -0.10 15.67 -19.81
CA LEU A 167 -1.38 15.51 -19.12
C LEU A 167 -1.97 16.89 -18.81
N ASN A 168 -3.28 16.93 -18.48
CA ASN A 168 -3.96 18.18 -18.17
C ASN A 168 -4.31 18.31 -16.68
N PRO A 169 -3.39 18.81 -15.83
CA PRO A 169 -3.65 18.94 -14.39
C PRO A 169 -4.76 19.96 -14.04
N ASP A 170 -5.12 20.87 -14.94
CA ASP A 170 -6.20 21.83 -14.73
C ASP A 170 -7.59 21.16 -14.72
N GLU A 171 -7.69 19.94 -15.25
CA GLU A 171 -8.91 19.13 -15.29
C GLU A 171 -8.88 17.92 -14.33
N ILE A 172 -8.02 17.94 -13.31
CA ILE A 172 -7.86 16.82 -12.38
C ILE A 172 -9.18 16.36 -11.73
N GLU A 173 -10.06 17.29 -11.41
CA GLU A 173 -11.36 17.00 -10.81
C GLU A 173 -12.34 16.29 -11.79
N GLN A 174 -11.99 16.23 -13.10
CA GLN A 174 -12.75 15.51 -14.11
C GLN A 174 -12.25 14.07 -14.34
N VAL A 175 -11.15 13.70 -13.68
CA VAL A 175 -10.53 12.35 -13.79
C VAL A 175 -11.36 11.30 -13.07
N GLU A 176 -12.27 11.71 -12.16
CA GLU A 176 -13.16 10.81 -11.42
C GLU A 176 -13.79 9.75 -12.33
N TYR A 177 -13.66 8.47 -11.95
CA TYR A 177 -14.20 7.34 -12.70
C TYR A 177 -15.73 7.31 -12.62
N LYS A 178 -16.41 7.42 -13.75
CA LYS A 178 -17.86 7.63 -13.80
C LYS A 178 -18.68 6.36 -14.08
N ARG A 179 -18.05 5.27 -14.53
CA ARG A 179 -18.79 4.03 -14.80
C ARG A 179 -19.10 3.32 -13.49
N PRO A 180 -20.33 2.79 -13.30
CA PRO A 180 -20.63 1.99 -12.12
C PRO A 180 -19.69 0.79 -12.00
N VAL A 181 -19.16 0.55 -10.80
CA VAL A 181 -18.28 -0.58 -10.50
C VAL A 181 -19.05 -1.59 -9.64
N LYS A 182 -19.07 -2.85 -10.05
CA LYS A 182 -19.68 -3.96 -9.32
C LYS A 182 -18.81 -4.41 -8.16
N SER A 183 -17.50 -4.51 -8.42
CA SER A 183 -16.50 -4.95 -7.46
C SER A 183 -15.12 -4.50 -7.89
N PHE A 184 -14.24 -4.31 -6.91
CA PHE A 184 -12.80 -4.13 -7.10
C PHE A 184 -12.04 -5.28 -6.45
N THR A 185 -11.01 -5.78 -7.15
CA THR A 185 -10.13 -6.84 -6.62
C THR A 185 -8.68 -6.46 -6.85
N GLU A 186 -7.85 -6.59 -5.85
CA GLU A 186 -6.40 -6.41 -5.95
C GLU A 186 -5.67 -7.67 -5.48
N ILE A 187 -4.65 -8.11 -6.23
CA ILE A 187 -3.69 -9.10 -5.75
C ILE A 187 -2.35 -8.43 -5.54
N HIS A 188 -1.69 -8.75 -4.44
CA HIS A 188 -0.44 -8.13 -4.04
C HIS A 188 0.47 -9.14 -3.32
N ILE A 189 1.77 -8.84 -3.19
CA ILE A 189 2.63 -9.53 -2.23
C ILE A 189 2.23 -9.10 -0.82
N GLU A 190 2.40 -9.97 0.18
CA GLU A 190 2.04 -9.65 1.58
C GLU A 190 2.83 -8.47 2.15
N GLN A 191 4.07 -8.26 1.70
CA GLN A 191 5.03 -7.30 2.30
C GLN A 191 5.29 -7.59 3.79
N GLY A 192 5.00 -8.81 4.24
CA GLY A 192 5.07 -9.28 5.61
C GLY A 192 5.53 -10.74 5.66
N LYS A 193 5.65 -11.28 6.89
CA LYS A 193 6.24 -12.61 7.15
C LYS A 193 5.21 -13.66 7.53
N VAL A 194 3.91 -13.30 7.57
CA VAL A 194 2.91 -14.15 8.20
C VAL A 194 2.61 -15.38 7.33
N LEU A 195 2.37 -15.18 6.04
CA LEU A 195 2.06 -16.27 5.12
C LEU A 195 3.21 -17.30 5.03
N GLU A 196 4.45 -16.81 4.94
CA GLU A 196 5.63 -17.67 4.91
C GLU A 196 5.79 -18.42 6.25
N HIS A 197 5.66 -17.73 7.38
CA HIS A 197 5.75 -18.33 8.71
C HIS A 197 4.67 -19.41 8.94
N GLU A 198 3.43 -19.12 8.55
CA GLU A 198 2.28 -20.02 8.69
C GLU A 198 2.17 -21.06 7.56
N GLN A 199 3.10 -21.04 6.61
CA GLN A 199 3.15 -21.94 5.44
C GLN A 199 1.84 -21.89 4.62
N LYS A 200 1.29 -20.68 4.44
CA LYS A 200 0.09 -20.43 3.65
C LYS A 200 0.48 -19.80 2.32
N ARG A 201 -0.17 -20.26 1.26
CA ARG A 201 0.11 -19.78 -0.10
C ARG A 201 -0.75 -18.60 -0.52
N ILE A 202 -1.91 -18.44 0.11
CA ILE A 202 -2.87 -17.36 -0.16
C ILE A 202 -3.28 -16.68 1.15
N GLY A 203 -3.25 -15.37 1.13
CA GLY A 203 -3.84 -14.53 2.16
C GLY A 203 -5.14 -13.91 1.67
N ILE A 204 -6.22 -14.04 2.44
CA ILE A 204 -7.46 -13.30 2.19
C ILE A 204 -7.44 -12.07 3.08
N VAL A 205 -7.32 -10.90 2.48
CA VAL A 205 -7.19 -9.65 3.25
C VAL A 205 -8.52 -9.28 3.88
N THR A 206 -8.52 -9.02 5.18
CA THR A 206 -9.73 -8.66 5.94
C THR A 206 -9.95 -7.16 6.03
N GLY A 207 -8.90 -6.38 5.87
CA GLY A 207 -8.92 -4.92 5.90
C GLY A 207 -7.51 -4.35 5.75
N ILE A 208 -7.42 -3.07 5.45
CA ILE A 208 -6.17 -2.33 5.32
C ILE A 208 -6.01 -1.44 6.54
N ALA A 209 -4.89 -1.61 7.24
CA ALA A 209 -4.57 -0.81 8.42
C ALA A 209 -4.20 0.62 8.03
N ALA A 210 -4.61 1.56 8.86
CA ALA A 210 -4.23 2.96 8.69
C ALA A 210 -3.40 3.47 9.87
N PRO A 211 -2.38 4.31 9.59
CA PRO A 211 -1.52 4.86 10.63
C PRO A 211 -2.14 6.06 11.35
N GLU A 212 -1.79 6.22 12.63
CA GLU A 212 -1.71 7.52 13.29
C GLU A 212 -0.23 7.80 13.56
N ARG A 213 0.29 8.89 12.98
CA ARG A 213 1.68 9.30 13.07
C ARG A 213 1.80 10.63 13.78
N PHE A 214 2.77 10.71 14.68
CA PHE A 214 3.07 11.96 15.38
C PHE A 214 4.54 12.01 15.82
N TYR A 215 5.07 13.22 15.98
CA TYR A 215 6.35 13.44 16.62
C TYR A 215 6.13 13.68 18.10
N VAL A 216 7.06 13.16 18.93
CA VAL A 216 7.17 13.47 20.36
C VAL A 216 8.53 14.12 20.59
N THR A 217 8.54 15.39 20.97
CA THR A 217 9.78 16.08 21.35
C THR A 217 9.85 16.16 22.86
N ILE A 218 10.83 15.46 23.45
CA ILE A 218 11.08 15.35 24.89
C ILE A 218 12.22 16.30 25.25
N ARG A 219 12.04 17.11 26.31
CA ARG A 219 13.00 18.11 26.76
C ARG A 219 13.37 17.88 28.21
N GLY A 220 14.66 17.87 28.47
CA GLY A 220 15.29 17.86 29.78
C GLY A 220 16.44 18.89 29.85
N ASN A 221 17.49 18.60 30.60
CA ASN A 221 18.64 19.49 30.75
C ASN A 221 19.90 18.87 30.14
N ALA A 222 20.55 19.63 29.26
CA ALA A 222 21.87 19.26 28.75
C ALA A 222 22.93 19.71 29.74
N ASP A 223 23.53 18.76 30.47
CA ASP A 223 24.51 19.01 31.51
C ASP A 223 25.76 18.16 31.30
N HIS A 224 26.83 18.46 32.03
CA HIS A 224 28.08 17.70 31.98
C HIS A 224 27.91 16.29 32.54
N SER A 225 28.17 15.26 31.73
CA SER A 225 27.85 13.84 32.06
C SER A 225 28.63 13.33 33.30
N GLY A 226 29.82 13.80 33.57
CA GLY A 226 30.62 13.39 34.72
C GLY A 226 30.41 14.23 35.96
N ALA A 227 29.97 15.49 35.84
CA ALA A 227 29.84 16.42 36.95
C ALA A 227 28.42 16.45 37.57
N THR A 228 27.40 16.03 36.83
CA THR A 228 26.02 16.06 37.30
C THR A 228 25.68 14.73 37.96
N PRO A 229 25.35 14.72 39.29
CA PRO A 229 24.93 13.52 40.00
C PRO A 229 23.67 12.88 39.41
N MET A 230 23.51 11.54 39.49
CA MET A 230 22.43 10.78 38.88
C MET A 230 21.04 11.26 39.33
N ASN A 231 20.85 11.62 40.58
CA ASN A 231 19.58 12.07 41.16
C ASN A 231 19.21 13.52 40.83
N LEU A 232 20.08 14.26 40.13
CA LEU A 232 19.83 15.64 39.69
C LEU A 232 19.68 15.77 38.18
N ARG A 233 19.67 14.63 37.47
CA ARG A 233 19.57 14.60 36.00
C ARG A 233 18.14 14.66 35.52
N HIS A 234 17.92 15.51 34.53
CA HIS A 234 16.73 15.50 33.69
C HIS A 234 17.12 15.04 32.29
N ASP A 235 17.47 13.75 32.16
CA ASP A 235 18.01 13.14 30.96
C ASP A 235 16.85 12.79 29.99
N ALA A 236 16.78 13.54 28.88
CA ALA A 236 15.73 13.38 27.88
C ALA A 236 15.84 12.02 27.16
N LEU A 237 17.07 11.49 26.93
CA LEU A 237 17.25 10.23 26.23
C LEU A 237 16.84 9.02 27.11
N CYS A 238 17.12 9.06 28.41
CA CYS A 238 16.62 8.04 29.32
C CYS A 238 15.08 8.06 29.43
N GLY A 239 14.44 9.25 29.31
CA GLY A 239 13.00 9.38 29.20
C GLY A 239 12.46 8.80 27.91
N ALA A 240 13.06 9.19 26.78
CA ALA A 240 12.73 8.70 25.44
C ALA A 240 12.84 7.17 25.33
N SER A 241 13.95 6.58 25.84
CA SER A 241 14.16 5.13 25.82
C SER A 241 13.03 4.37 26.54
N LYS A 242 12.56 4.91 27.68
CA LYS A 242 11.43 4.32 28.40
C LYS A 242 10.12 4.45 27.61
N ILE A 243 9.91 5.58 26.95
CA ILE A 243 8.73 5.83 26.11
C ILE A 243 8.74 4.88 24.91
N ILE A 244 9.88 4.67 24.25
CA ILE A 244 10.02 3.73 23.13
C ILE A 244 9.57 2.32 23.54
N LEU A 245 10.12 1.78 24.64
CA LEU A 245 9.74 0.47 25.14
C LEU A 245 8.27 0.41 25.57
N GLY A 246 7.75 1.49 26.16
CA GLY A 246 6.33 1.55 26.53
C GLY A 246 5.39 1.58 25.34
N ILE A 247 5.76 2.18 24.20
CA ILE A 247 4.98 2.14 22.97
C ILE A 247 4.89 0.70 22.44
N GLU A 248 6.02 -0.01 22.39
CA GLU A 248 6.06 -1.43 21.98
C GLU A 248 5.18 -2.29 22.89
N GLU A 249 5.36 -2.18 24.22
CA GLU A 249 4.59 -2.95 25.21
C GLU A 249 3.08 -2.66 25.10
N ILE A 250 2.66 -1.39 25.03
CA ILE A 250 1.25 -1.00 24.97
C ILE A 250 0.60 -1.49 23.67
N ALA A 251 1.30 -1.37 22.54
CA ALA A 251 0.79 -1.88 21.27
C ALA A 251 0.62 -3.41 21.29
N ALA A 252 1.62 -4.14 21.84
CA ALA A 252 1.58 -5.59 21.95
C ALA A 252 0.48 -6.13 22.88
N MET A 253 -0.04 -5.31 23.82
CA MET A 253 -1.16 -5.71 24.69
C MET A 253 -2.51 -5.75 23.97
N GLN A 254 -2.62 -5.11 22.81
CA GLN A 254 -3.84 -5.10 22.00
C GLN A 254 -3.78 -6.23 20.96
N GLU A 255 -4.37 -7.39 21.30
CA GLU A 255 -4.31 -8.59 20.46
C GLU A 255 -5.46 -8.65 19.44
N GLU A 256 -6.68 -8.23 19.82
CA GLU A 256 -7.88 -8.37 18.99
C GLU A 256 -8.76 -7.09 19.00
N PRO A 257 -8.86 -6.35 17.90
CA PRO A 257 -8.01 -6.44 16.70
C PRO A 257 -6.58 -5.96 16.97
N PRO A 258 -5.56 -6.49 16.26
CA PRO A 258 -4.17 -6.21 16.56
C PRO A 258 -3.80 -4.75 16.26
N VAL A 259 -2.89 -4.22 17.06
CA VAL A 259 -2.28 -2.90 16.86
C VAL A 259 -0.77 -3.07 16.80
N VAL A 260 -0.13 -2.45 15.83
CA VAL A 260 1.33 -2.37 15.76
C VAL A 260 1.80 -0.95 16.07
N GLY A 261 2.88 -0.83 16.88
CA GLY A 261 3.45 0.45 17.26
C GLY A 261 4.97 0.46 17.05
N THR A 262 5.46 1.47 16.33
CA THR A 262 6.87 1.59 15.98
C THR A 262 7.38 3.01 16.26
N VAL A 263 8.59 3.11 16.80
CA VAL A 263 9.36 4.36 16.84
C VAL A 263 10.47 4.27 15.81
N GLY A 264 10.24 4.83 14.63
CA GLY A 264 11.16 4.73 13.49
C GLY A 264 12.19 5.86 13.41
N ILE A 265 12.00 6.95 14.16
CA ILE A 265 12.91 8.10 14.18
C ILE A 265 13.31 8.41 15.61
N VAL A 266 14.63 8.56 15.84
CA VAL A 266 15.19 9.01 17.11
C VAL A 266 16.29 10.03 16.81
N GLU A 267 16.05 11.29 17.15
CA GLU A 267 17.03 12.37 17.02
C GLU A 267 17.44 12.87 18.40
N VAL A 268 18.76 12.94 18.68
CA VAL A 268 19.31 13.28 19.99
C VAL A 268 20.15 14.54 19.92
N THR A 269 19.86 15.50 20.78
CA THR A 269 20.63 16.76 20.87
C THR A 269 21.16 16.97 22.30
N PRO A 270 22.48 17.29 22.46
CA PRO A 270 23.45 17.59 21.41
C PRO A 270 24.16 16.36 20.82
N GLY A 271 23.90 15.12 21.26
CA GLY A 271 24.49 13.91 20.67
C GLY A 271 25.99 13.77 20.94
N ALA A 272 26.46 14.15 22.13
CA ALA A 272 27.85 14.08 22.56
C ALA A 272 28.03 13.16 23.77
N MET A 273 29.08 12.33 23.79
CA MET A 273 29.31 11.32 24.83
C MET A 273 29.50 11.91 26.25
N ASN A 274 29.98 13.14 26.36
CA ASN A 274 30.25 13.83 27.61
C ASN A 274 29.18 14.84 28.04
N VAL A 275 28.00 14.81 27.37
CA VAL A 275 26.85 15.69 27.65
C VAL A 275 25.60 14.85 27.85
N ILE A 276 24.85 15.12 28.93
CA ILE A 276 23.52 14.54 29.15
C ILE A 276 22.59 15.07 28.06
N PRO A 277 21.86 14.22 27.31
CA PRO A 277 20.97 14.68 26.26
C PRO A 277 19.85 15.59 26.80
N GLY A 278 19.75 16.79 26.23
CA GLY A 278 18.75 17.79 26.61
C GLY A 278 17.47 17.70 25.80
N VAL A 279 17.54 17.24 24.54
CA VAL A 279 16.37 17.11 23.68
C VAL A 279 16.42 15.80 22.91
N VAL A 280 15.27 15.11 22.83
CA VAL A 280 15.09 13.95 21.96
C VAL A 280 13.78 14.10 21.19
N LYS A 281 13.84 13.90 19.87
CA LYS A 281 12.67 13.83 19.01
C LYS A 281 12.46 12.38 18.57
N LEU A 282 11.24 11.88 18.78
CA LEU A 282 10.78 10.54 18.34
C LEU A 282 9.77 10.70 17.23
N GLY A 283 9.86 9.85 16.19
CA GLY A 283 8.79 9.68 15.19
C GLY A 283 8.06 8.38 15.46
N VAL A 284 6.77 8.48 15.77
CA VAL A 284 5.89 7.37 16.18
C VAL A 284 4.91 7.05 15.05
N ASP A 285 4.74 5.75 14.76
CA ASP A 285 3.78 5.19 13.81
C ASP A 285 2.98 4.10 14.54
N ILE A 286 1.64 4.27 14.67
CA ILE A 286 0.75 3.29 15.29
C ILE A 286 -0.34 2.94 14.28
N ARG A 287 -0.50 1.65 13.98
CA ARG A 287 -1.42 1.16 12.93
C ARG A 287 -2.36 0.09 13.44
N SER A 288 -3.58 0.07 12.91
CA SER A 288 -4.56 -1.02 13.07
C SER A 288 -5.60 -0.98 11.95
N ILE A 289 -6.27 -2.11 11.71
CA ILE A 289 -7.50 -2.18 10.90
C ILE A 289 -8.73 -1.67 11.66
N SER A 290 -8.60 -1.41 12.96
CA SER A 290 -9.66 -0.84 13.80
C SER A 290 -9.24 0.53 14.31
N GLU A 291 -9.95 1.56 13.86
CA GLU A 291 -9.76 2.92 14.34
C GLU A 291 -9.96 3.02 15.87
N ALA A 292 -10.96 2.33 16.42
CA ALA A 292 -11.23 2.34 17.85
C ALA A 292 -10.08 1.71 18.67
N ALA A 293 -9.52 0.57 18.22
CA ALA A 293 -8.38 -0.07 18.87
C ALA A 293 -7.13 0.80 18.78
N ARG A 294 -6.83 1.35 17.59
CA ARG A 294 -5.71 2.28 17.37
C ARG A 294 -5.82 3.49 18.30
N ASN A 295 -6.97 4.16 18.32
CA ASN A 295 -7.19 5.36 19.14
C ASN A 295 -7.07 5.06 20.64
N SER A 296 -7.50 3.87 21.08
CA SER A 296 -7.30 3.40 22.46
C SER A 296 -5.81 3.28 22.80
N VAL A 297 -5.04 2.60 21.94
CA VAL A 297 -3.58 2.46 22.11
C VAL A 297 -2.88 3.82 22.09
N VAL A 298 -3.23 4.70 21.16
CA VAL A 298 -2.69 6.07 21.09
C VAL A 298 -2.97 6.85 22.38
N THR A 299 -4.16 6.70 22.94
CA THR A 299 -4.52 7.34 24.22
C THR A 299 -3.63 6.83 25.36
N LEU A 300 -3.48 5.50 25.48
CA LEU A 300 -2.60 4.90 26.50
C LEU A 300 -1.13 5.31 26.33
N VAL A 301 -0.66 5.40 25.08
CA VAL A 301 0.70 5.88 24.77
C VAL A 301 0.87 7.34 25.21
N LYS A 302 -0.09 8.22 24.93
CA LYS A 302 -0.03 9.63 25.35
C LYS A 302 -0.04 9.75 26.90
N GLU A 303 -0.85 8.96 27.59
CA GLU A 303 -0.86 8.89 29.07
C GLU A 303 0.47 8.37 29.62
N PHE A 304 1.05 7.36 28.99
CA PHE A 304 2.35 6.81 29.40
C PHE A 304 3.49 7.82 29.20
N ILE A 305 3.45 8.62 28.13
CA ILE A 305 4.39 9.71 27.88
C ILE A 305 4.29 10.74 29.02
N ASP A 306 3.06 11.17 29.37
CA ASP A 306 2.81 12.14 30.42
C ASP A 306 3.37 11.68 31.77
N VAL A 307 2.99 10.47 32.21
CA VAL A 307 3.48 9.86 33.46
C VAL A 307 5.00 9.70 33.48
N THR A 308 5.61 9.36 32.32
CA THR A 308 7.06 9.19 32.23
C THR A 308 7.78 10.53 32.32
N ALA A 309 7.25 11.55 31.66
CA ALA A 309 7.80 12.90 31.70
C ALA A 309 7.71 13.50 33.09
N GLU A 310 6.55 13.41 33.76
CA GLU A 310 6.38 13.88 35.14
C GLU A 310 7.36 13.23 36.11
N LYS A 311 7.43 11.89 36.13
CA LYS A 311 8.32 11.13 37.03
C LYS A 311 9.79 11.46 36.84
N ARG A 312 10.21 11.94 35.67
CA ARG A 312 11.60 12.25 35.35
C ARG A 312 11.89 13.76 35.31
N GLY A 313 10.91 14.60 35.61
CA GLY A 313 11.02 16.07 35.53
C GLY A 313 11.34 16.57 34.12
N LEU A 314 10.72 15.95 33.11
CA LEU A 314 10.86 16.30 31.70
C LEU A 314 9.62 17.05 31.23
N SER A 315 9.75 17.83 30.17
CA SER A 315 8.63 18.36 29.40
C SER A 315 8.57 17.73 28.02
N TYR A 316 7.41 17.76 27.38
CA TYR A 316 7.26 17.23 26.02
C TYR A 316 6.23 18.01 25.20
N THR A 317 6.30 17.83 23.87
CA THR A 317 5.28 18.26 22.91
C THR A 317 4.95 17.11 21.98
N ILE A 318 3.68 16.99 21.58
CA ILE A 318 3.23 16.04 20.55
C ILE A 318 2.74 16.84 19.36
N GLU A 319 3.28 16.53 18.17
CA GLU A 319 2.95 17.16 16.91
C GLU A 319 2.34 16.11 15.96
N PRO A 320 1.05 16.21 15.62
CA PRO A 320 0.45 15.24 14.69
C PRO A 320 1.05 15.39 13.28
N VAL A 321 1.20 14.26 12.58
CA VAL A 321 1.73 14.18 11.22
C VAL A 321 0.68 13.68 10.26
N ALA A 322 0.03 12.55 10.58
CA ALA A 322 -1.02 11.94 9.76
C ALA A 322 -1.97 11.16 10.65
N GLN A 323 -3.22 11.11 10.25
CA GLN A 323 -4.25 10.25 10.84
C GLN A 323 -5.17 9.80 9.71
N ASP A 324 -4.90 8.59 9.18
CA ASP A 324 -5.68 8.00 8.11
C ASP A 324 -6.78 7.08 8.68
N HIS A 325 -7.79 6.77 7.88
CA HIS A 325 -8.86 5.87 8.26
C HIS A 325 -8.58 4.45 7.72
N PRO A 326 -8.65 3.41 8.58
CA PRO A 326 -8.56 2.03 8.12
C PRO A 326 -9.84 1.65 7.37
N VAL A 327 -9.71 0.78 6.39
CA VAL A 327 -10.85 0.27 5.62
C VAL A 327 -10.99 -1.23 5.80
N ALA A 328 -12.23 -1.73 5.88
CA ALA A 328 -12.52 -3.15 5.92
C ALA A 328 -12.80 -3.68 4.51
N MET A 329 -12.32 -4.86 4.18
CA MET A 329 -12.72 -5.54 2.97
C MET A 329 -14.17 -5.99 3.05
N HIS A 330 -14.88 -5.97 1.92
CA HIS A 330 -16.29 -6.29 1.89
C HIS A 330 -16.54 -7.78 2.22
N PRO A 331 -17.44 -8.11 3.19
CA PRO A 331 -17.64 -9.49 3.63
C PRO A 331 -18.03 -10.45 2.50
N ALA A 332 -18.80 -9.99 1.51
CA ALA A 332 -19.14 -10.83 0.36
C ALA A 332 -17.89 -11.12 -0.49
N MET A 333 -17.00 -10.16 -0.70
CA MET A 333 -15.77 -10.38 -1.46
C MET A 333 -14.83 -11.36 -0.74
N ILE A 334 -14.71 -11.24 0.59
CA ILE A 334 -13.96 -12.22 1.40
C ILE A 334 -14.53 -13.63 1.18
N ARG A 335 -15.87 -13.82 1.26
CA ARG A 335 -16.50 -15.13 1.03
C ARG A 335 -16.27 -15.64 -0.40
N GLU A 336 -16.40 -14.77 -1.42
CA GLU A 336 -16.19 -15.17 -2.81
C GLU A 336 -14.75 -15.65 -3.06
N ILE A 337 -13.76 -14.96 -2.49
CA ILE A 337 -12.36 -15.38 -2.58
C ILE A 337 -12.15 -16.69 -1.80
N GLU A 338 -12.71 -16.82 -0.59
CA GLU A 338 -12.60 -18.02 0.25
C GLU A 338 -13.21 -19.26 -0.45
N GLU A 339 -14.37 -19.13 -1.08
CA GLU A 339 -14.97 -20.21 -1.85
C GLU A 339 -14.10 -20.66 -3.02
N VAL A 340 -13.50 -19.71 -3.75
CA VAL A 340 -12.58 -20.00 -4.84
C VAL A 340 -11.33 -20.73 -4.34
N VAL A 341 -10.66 -20.19 -3.32
CA VAL A 341 -9.43 -20.79 -2.77
C VAL A 341 -9.70 -22.19 -2.23
N THR A 342 -10.83 -22.38 -1.54
CA THR A 342 -11.28 -23.70 -1.04
C THR A 342 -11.53 -24.67 -2.19
N SER A 343 -12.18 -24.23 -3.27
CA SER A 343 -12.46 -25.08 -4.44
C SER A 343 -11.20 -25.53 -5.17
N LEU A 344 -10.16 -24.72 -5.13
CA LEU A 344 -8.84 -25.02 -5.70
C LEU A 344 -7.98 -25.90 -4.76
N GLY A 345 -8.43 -26.12 -3.52
CA GLY A 345 -7.70 -26.91 -2.53
C GLY A 345 -6.39 -26.26 -2.07
N VAL A 346 -6.30 -24.94 -2.10
CA VAL A 346 -5.11 -24.18 -1.72
C VAL A 346 -5.14 -23.81 -0.24
N GLU A 347 -4.00 -23.93 0.43
CA GLU A 347 -3.82 -23.50 1.82
C GLU A 347 -3.87 -21.97 1.92
N TYR A 348 -4.75 -21.43 2.75
CA TYR A 348 -4.94 -20.00 2.95
C TYR A 348 -5.13 -19.61 4.41
N MET A 349 -5.08 -18.32 4.68
CA MET A 349 -5.52 -17.71 5.93
C MET A 349 -6.09 -16.32 5.70
N ALA A 350 -6.92 -15.85 6.62
CA ALA A 350 -7.37 -14.47 6.68
C ALA A 350 -6.39 -13.63 7.49
N LEU A 351 -6.00 -12.45 6.98
CA LEU A 351 -5.09 -11.54 7.66
C LEU A 351 -5.32 -10.09 7.22
N PRO A 352 -4.96 -9.09 8.04
CA PRO A 352 -5.00 -7.70 7.63
C PRO A 352 -3.79 -7.32 6.76
N SER A 353 -3.92 -6.27 5.93
CA SER A 353 -2.77 -5.56 5.38
C SER A 353 -2.25 -4.52 6.35
N GLY A 354 -0.95 -4.53 6.61
CA GLY A 354 -0.23 -3.48 7.35
C GLY A 354 0.19 -2.29 6.47
N ALA A 355 0.15 -2.44 5.15
CA ALA A 355 0.48 -1.43 4.16
C ALA A 355 -0.79 -0.81 3.55
N GLY A 356 -0.69 0.43 3.02
CA GLY A 356 -1.73 1.03 2.20
C GLY A 356 -1.72 0.43 0.80
N HIS A 357 -2.87 0.45 0.11
CA HIS A 357 -3.03 -0.03 -1.27
C HIS A 357 -4.09 0.81 -1.98
N ASP A 358 -4.08 0.79 -3.31
CA ASP A 358 -5.12 1.46 -4.11
C ASP A 358 -6.54 0.98 -3.78
N ALA A 359 -6.68 -0.27 -3.34
CA ALA A 359 -7.94 -0.85 -2.87
C ALA A 359 -8.63 -0.05 -1.75
N MET A 360 -7.88 0.77 -0.98
CA MET A 360 -8.46 1.58 0.10
C MET A 360 -9.56 2.52 -0.41
N HIS A 361 -9.32 3.18 -1.53
CA HIS A 361 -10.24 4.18 -2.08
C HIS A 361 -11.50 3.56 -2.68
N TRP A 362 -11.45 2.29 -3.08
CA TRP A 362 -12.62 1.56 -3.59
C TRP A 362 -13.47 0.95 -2.48
N ALA A 363 -12.87 0.63 -1.32
CA ALA A 363 -13.51 -0.17 -0.27
C ALA A 363 -14.70 0.52 0.41
N ASP A 364 -14.76 1.86 0.41
CA ASP A 364 -15.85 2.60 1.04
C ASP A 364 -17.14 2.57 0.21
N ASP A 365 -17.02 2.53 -1.13
CA ASP A 365 -18.16 2.69 -2.04
C ASP A 365 -18.46 1.44 -2.87
N VAL A 366 -17.48 0.54 -3.01
CA VAL A 366 -17.53 -0.62 -3.89
C VAL A 366 -17.17 -1.89 -3.11
N PRO A 367 -17.89 -3.01 -3.31
CA PRO A 367 -17.47 -4.31 -2.79
C PRO A 367 -16.04 -4.63 -3.22
N THR A 368 -15.09 -4.49 -2.27
CA THR A 368 -13.66 -4.61 -2.51
C THR A 368 -13.07 -5.80 -1.77
N GLY A 369 -12.17 -6.53 -2.42
CA GLY A 369 -11.42 -7.63 -1.85
C GLY A 369 -9.97 -7.63 -2.29
N MET A 370 -9.07 -8.16 -1.44
CA MET A 370 -7.65 -8.30 -1.75
C MET A 370 -7.15 -9.71 -1.48
N ILE A 371 -6.20 -10.12 -2.31
CA ILE A 371 -5.54 -11.42 -2.25
C ILE A 371 -4.05 -11.18 -2.04
N PHE A 372 -3.47 -11.80 -1.01
CA PHE A 372 -2.02 -11.80 -0.81
C PHE A 372 -1.37 -13.10 -1.22
N ILE A 373 -0.15 -12.98 -1.74
CA ILE A 373 0.79 -14.08 -1.93
C ILE A 373 2.04 -13.87 -1.05
N PRO A 374 2.76 -14.91 -0.66
CA PRO A 374 3.97 -14.78 0.14
C PRO A 374 5.06 -13.99 -0.60
N CYS A 375 5.91 -13.31 0.17
CA CYS A 375 7.20 -12.80 -0.29
C CYS A 375 8.30 -13.26 0.67
N LEU A 376 9.47 -13.52 0.12
CA LEU A 376 10.61 -14.12 0.84
C LEU A 376 11.05 -13.23 2.01
N ASP A 377 11.11 -13.81 3.21
CA ASP A 377 11.45 -13.11 4.47
C ASP A 377 10.55 -11.89 4.78
N GLY A 378 9.42 -11.73 4.08
CA GLY A 378 8.55 -10.56 4.19
C GLY A 378 9.21 -9.28 3.69
N ILE A 379 10.25 -9.39 2.87
CA ILE A 379 11.01 -8.24 2.36
C ILE A 379 10.21 -7.55 1.27
N SER A 380 9.97 -6.25 1.44
CA SER A 380 9.47 -5.34 0.41
C SER A 380 10.17 -3.98 0.51
N HIS A 381 9.99 -3.11 -0.50
CA HIS A 381 10.68 -1.82 -0.62
C HIS A 381 12.22 -1.95 -0.55
N ASN A 382 12.75 -3.01 -1.12
CA ASN A 382 14.15 -3.41 -1.02
C ASN A 382 14.58 -4.16 -2.29
N PRO A 383 15.84 -4.01 -2.75
CA PRO A 383 16.36 -4.77 -3.89
C PRO A 383 16.32 -6.30 -3.72
N ALA A 384 16.27 -6.77 -2.48
CA ALA A 384 16.18 -8.20 -2.14
C ALA A 384 14.75 -8.75 -2.12
N GLU A 385 13.74 -7.93 -2.43
CA GLU A 385 12.35 -8.37 -2.54
C GLU A 385 12.21 -9.50 -3.55
N PHE A 386 11.53 -10.57 -3.14
CA PHE A 386 11.33 -11.72 -3.99
C PHE A 386 10.01 -12.42 -3.68
N ALA A 387 9.29 -12.81 -4.73
CA ALA A 387 8.14 -13.71 -4.64
C ALA A 387 8.36 -14.90 -5.55
N GLU A 388 8.07 -16.10 -5.05
CA GLU A 388 8.19 -17.33 -5.83
C GLU A 388 7.20 -17.33 -7.00
N MET A 389 7.68 -17.65 -8.20
CA MET A 389 6.83 -17.68 -9.40
C MET A 389 5.65 -18.65 -9.26
N ASP A 390 5.82 -19.73 -8.52
CA ASP A 390 4.76 -20.71 -8.28
C ASP A 390 3.65 -20.14 -7.37
N ASP A 391 3.98 -19.20 -6.47
CA ASP A 391 2.99 -18.48 -5.65
C ASP A 391 2.30 -17.38 -6.44
N ILE A 392 3.04 -16.70 -7.33
CA ILE A 392 2.46 -15.73 -8.29
C ILE A 392 1.46 -16.44 -9.21
N VAL A 393 1.81 -17.58 -9.80
CA VAL A 393 0.91 -18.38 -10.65
C VAL A 393 -0.33 -18.81 -9.87
N MET A 394 -0.17 -19.27 -8.63
CA MET A 394 -1.28 -19.68 -7.78
C MET A 394 -2.19 -18.48 -7.45
N GLY A 395 -1.62 -17.34 -7.08
CA GLY A 395 -2.39 -16.11 -6.84
C GLY A 395 -3.15 -15.64 -8.09
N ALA A 396 -2.50 -15.68 -9.25
CA ALA A 396 -3.14 -15.37 -10.53
C ALA A 396 -4.26 -16.37 -10.88
N GLU A 397 -4.12 -17.65 -10.51
CA GLU A 397 -5.16 -18.67 -10.71
C GLU A 397 -6.38 -18.42 -9.81
N VAL A 398 -6.15 -18.03 -8.56
CA VAL A 398 -7.21 -17.58 -7.66
C VAL A 398 -7.92 -16.35 -8.24
N LEU A 399 -7.15 -15.35 -8.67
CA LEU A 399 -7.68 -14.11 -9.25
C LEU A 399 -8.51 -14.40 -10.52
N ASP A 400 -8.02 -15.24 -11.45
CA ASP A 400 -8.75 -15.64 -12.66
C ASP A 400 -10.13 -16.24 -12.32
N ASN A 401 -10.18 -17.17 -11.35
CA ASN A 401 -11.42 -17.80 -10.94
C ASN A 401 -12.37 -16.81 -10.22
N VAL A 402 -11.85 -15.90 -9.40
CA VAL A 402 -12.64 -14.82 -8.78
C VAL A 402 -13.25 -13.91 -9.85
N LEU A 403 -12.46 -13.46 -10.82
CA LEU A 403 -12.93 -12.58 -11.89
C LEU A 403 -13.96 -13.29 -12.79
N ARG A 404 -13.77 -14.58 -13.14
CA ARG A 404 -14.75 -15.38 -13.87
C ARG A 404 -16.08 -15.40 -13.12
N LYS A 405 -16.05 -15.68 -11.82
CA LYS A 405 -17.26 -15.73 -10.99
C LYS A 405 -17.96 -14.37 -10.91
N LEU A 406 -17.23 -13.32 -10.61
CA LEU A 406 -17.76 -11.96 -10.47
C LEU A 406 -18.30 -11.37 -11.78
N SER A 407 -17.75 -11.77 -12.92
CA SER A 407 -18.17 -11.27 -14.24
C SER A 407 -19.47 -11.89 -14.79
N LEU A 408 -20.06 -12.84 -14.08
CA LEU A 408 -21.38 -13.38 -14.40
C LEU A 408 -22.49 -12.54 -13.73
N GLU A 409 -23.62 -12.35 -14.44
CA GLU A 409 -24.75 -11.53 -13.97
C GLU A 409 -25.39 -12.11 -12.70
N ASP A 410 -25.43 -13.44 -12.57
CA ASP A 410 -26.07 -14.14 -11.45
C ASP A 410 -25.31 -14.00 -10.13
N THR A 411 -24.04 -13.59 -10.15
CA THR A 411 -23.22 -13.42 -8.94
C THR A 411 -23.59 -12.11 -8.23
N LYS A 412 -24.23 -12.23 -7.07
CA LYS A 412 -24.65 -11.09 -6.24
C LYS A 412 -23.74 -10.97 -5.02
N LEU A 413 -23.19 -9.80 -4.82
CA LEU A 413 -22.40 -9.43 -3.62
C LEU A 413 -23.36 -8.86 -2.55
N VAL A 414 -23.93 -9.76 -1.72
CA VAL A 414 -24.93 -9.40 -0.68
C VAL A 414 -24.35 -9.69 0.70
#